data_419de900aa1cf1dd95f18c66216f800f
#
_entry.id   419de900aa1cf1dd95f18c66216f800f
#
_cell.length_a   1.000
_cell.length_b   1.000
_cell.length_c   1.000
_cell.angle_alpha   90.00
_cell.angle_beta   90.00
_cell.angle_gamma   90.00
#
_symmetry.space_group_name_H-M   'P 1'
#
loop_
_entity.id
_entity.type
_entity.pdbx_description
1 polymer ?
#
loop_
_entity_poly.entity_id
_entity_poly.type
_entity_poly.pdbx_seq_one_letter_code
_entity_poly.pdbx_strand_id
1 'polypeptide(L)'
;MGSLLLARQQKKRQASLWRRLFGLSPSDEYQKLVVVDRDPIRCRETVERHPEVRVLCGDVTDEALLSEEDIFSCDLLVAASGNYELNLVTAAYLKSRGVKKTIALTAHSSYGEIARKLGVDVAIPMRGTVVDSIRGRLRGGRVEAVHSVCNRQLEIVEGYISPKSRVVGKHLRNVMDLGTFLVLLYRSAADATYEVPRGDTVLEADAHVVLITAAGDTRLVERFCGKE
;
A
#
# COMPACT_ATOMS: atom_id res chain seq x y z
N MET A 1 -0.94 -15.97 -13.55
CA MET A 1 -0.59 -15.23 -12.32
C MET A 1 -1.87 -14.96 -11.59
N GLY A 2 -2.05 -15.48 -10.41
CA GLY A 2 -3.18 -15.12 -9.59
C GLY A 2 -3.45 -16.10 -8.48
N SER A 3 -2.97 -15.76 -7.31
CA SER A 3 -3.30 -16.44 -6.07
C SER A 3 -4.17 -15.53 -5.21
N LEU A 4 -5.10 -16.11 -4.49
CA LEU A 4 -5.88 -15.40 -3.48
C LEU A 4 -5.14 -15.51 -2.16
N LEU A 5 -4.80 -14.37 -1.55
CA LEU A 5 -4.16 -14.31 -0.23
C LEU A 5 -5.21 -14.02 0.84
N LEU A 6 -5.28 -14.88 1.84
CA LEU A 6 -6.17 -14.75 2.97
C LEU A 6 -5.36 -14.64 4.27
N ALA A 7 -5.54 -13.58 5.02
CA ALA A 7 -4.93 -13.42 6.32
C ALA A 7 -5.99 -13.57 7.43
N ARG A 8 -5.77 -14.51 8.35
CA ARG A 8 -6.62 -14.72 9.53
C ARG A 8 -5.92 -14.17 10.77
N GLN A 9 -6.48 -13.12 11.37
CA GLN A 9 -6.12 -12.73 12.73
C GLN A 9 -7.01 -13.46 13.74
N GLN A 10 -6.44 -14.23 14.66
CA GLN A 10 -7.20 -14.76 15.77
C GLN A 10 -7.56 -13.65 16.76
N LYS A 11 -8.83 -13.59 17.14
CA LYS A 11 -9.37 -12.65 18.14
C LYS A 11 -8.54 -12.71 19.43
N LYS A 12 -7.82 -11.63 19.75
CA LYS A 12 -7.20 -11.42 21.06
C LYS A 12 -7.97 -10.38 21.85
N ARG A 13 -8.86 -10.80 22.70
CA ARG A 13 -9.40 -9.94 23.77
C ARG A 13 -8.91 -10.28 25.19
N GLN A 14 -8.24 -11.42 25.40
CA GLN A 14 -7.79 -11.82 26.74
C GLN A 14 -6.27 -12.06 26.90
N ALA A 15 -5.50 -12.06 25.82
CA ALA A 15 -4.08 -12.40 25.88
C ALA A 15 -3.15 -11.27 26.36
N SER A 16 -3.58 -10.01 26.37
CA SER A 16 -2.69 -8.88 26.63
C SER A 16 -2.22 -8.75 28.09
N LEU A 17 -3.06 -9.15 29.07
CA LEU A 17 -2.73 -9.11 30.49
C LEU A 17 -1.78 -10.24 30.92
N TRP A 18 -2.01 -11.46 30.43
CA TRP A 18 -1.18 -12.62 30.67
C TRP A 18 0.21 -12.53 30.03
N ARG A 19 0.34 -11.88 28.87
CA ARG A 19 1.62 -11.64 28.19
C ARG A 19 2.55 -10.73 28.99
N ARG A 20 2.03 -9.66 29.57
CA ARG A 20 2.81 -8.74 30.42
C ARG A 20 3.34 -9.40 31.69
N LEU A 21 2.64 -10.40 32.19
CA LEU A 21 3.00 -11.12 33.42
C LEU A 21 4.02 -12.25 33.21
N PHE A 22 4.05 -12.88 32.03
CA PHE A 22 4.85 -14.08 31.75
C PHE A 22 5.94 -13.92 30.69
N GLY A 23 6.23 -12.71 30.22
CA GLY A 23 7.39 -12.42 29.35
C GLY A 23 7.40 -13.13 27.99
N LEU A 24 6.22 -13.48 27.44
CA LEU A 24 6.12 -14.16 26.15
C LEU A 24 6.46 -13.19 25.00
N SER A 25 7.36 -13.63 24.13
CA SER A 25 7.87 -12.87 22.97
C SER A 25 6.77 -12.53 21.95
N PRO A 26 6.87 -11.39 21.22
CA PRO A 26 5.90 -11.00 20.18
C PRO A 26 5.83 -11.96 18.98
N SER A 27 6.75 -12.94 18.88
CA SER A 27 6.92 -13.84 17.74
C SER A 27 5.86 -14.92 17.58
N ASP A 28 5.01 -15.18 18.58
CA ASP A 28 4.02 -16.26 18.52
C ASP A 28 2.63 -15.83 18.01
N GLU A 29 2.53 -14.60 17.49
CA GLU A 29 1.30 -14.05 16.90
C GLU A 29 1.30 -14.21 15.38
N TYR A 30 1.49 -15.44 14.91
CA TYR A 30 1.41 -15.72 13.50
C TYR A 30 0.01 -15.43 12.97
N GLN A 31 -0.07 -14.46 12.09
CA GLN A 31 -1.18 -14.35 11.14
C GLN A 31 -1.17 -15.66 10.34
N LYS A 32 -2.18 -16.50 10.50
CA LYS A 32 -2.30 -17.69 9.67
C LYS A 32 -2.62 -17.23 8.26
N LEU A 33 -1.61 -17.19 7.41
CA LEU A 33 -1.78 -16.90 6.00
C LEU A 33 -2.28 -18.16 5.31
N VAL A 34 -3.38 -18.02 4.59
CA VAL A 34 -3.93 -19.07 3.71
C VAL A 34 -3.86 -18.56 2.28
N VAL A 35 -3.33 -19.35 1.37
CA VAL A 35 -3.30 -19.09 -0.06
C VAL A 35 -4.24 -20.06 -0.75
N VAL A 36 -5.14 -19.56 -1.59
CA VAL A 36 -6.01 -20.38 -2.44
C VAL A 36 -5.60 -20.14 -3.90
N ASP A 37 -5.25 -21.20 -4.60
CA ASP A 37 -4.97 -21.16 -6.04
C ASP A 37 -5.54 -22.42 -6.70
N ARG A 38 -6.11 -22.28 -7.89
CA ARG A 38 -6.64 -23.42 -8.65
C ARG A 38 -5.56 -24.21 -9.41
N ASP A 39 -4.37 -23.66 -9.57
CA ASP A 39 -3.27 -24.26 -10.31
C ASP A 39 -2.43 -25.16 -9.41
N PRO A 40 -2.45 -26.51 -9.61
CA PRO A 40 -1.72 -27.43 -8.75
C PRO A 40 -0.20 -27.22 -8.77
N ILE A 41 0.34 -26.72 -9.87
CA ILE A 41 1.79 -26.47 -9.99
C ILE A 41 2.16 -25.31 -9.08
N ARG A 42 1.39 -24.21 -9.10
CA ARG A 42 1.62 -23.05 -8.22
C ARG A 42 1.39 -23.38 -6.76
N CYS A 43 0.38 -24.18 -6.47
CA CYS A 43 0.15 -24.64 -5.10
C CYS A 43 1.40 -25.36 -4.57
N ARG A 44 1.98 -26.26 -5.35
CA ARG A 44 3.20 -26.99 -4.99
C ARG A 44 4.40 -26.08 -4.83
N GLU A 45 4.64 -25.19 -5.79
CA GLU A 45 5.73 -24.20 -5.71
C GLU A 45 5.59 -23.29 -4.49
N THR A 46 4.36 -22.91 -4.14
CA THR A 46 4.09 -22.07 -2.96
C THR A 46 4.42 -22.81 -1.67
N VAL A 47 4.03 -24.07 -1.54
CA VAL A 47 4.36 -24.91 -0.37
C VAL A 47 5.87 -25.09 -0.25
N GLU A 48 6.57 -25.34 -1.36
CA GLU A 48 8.03 -25.52 -1.37
C GLU A 48 8.79 -24.24 -0.94
N ARG A 49 8.32 -23.08 -1.38
CA ARG A 49 8.97 -21.78 -1.05
C ARG A 49 8.58 -21.23 0.31
N HIS A 50 7.37 -21.54 0.76
CA HIS A 50 6.75 -20.97 1.95
C HIS A 50 6.07 -22.06 2.78
N PRO A 51 6.85 -22.95 3.42
CA PRO A 51 6.30 -24.08 4.19
C PRO A 51 5.46 -23.65 5.40
N GLU A 52 5.60 -22.41 5.84
CA GLU A 52 4.80 -21.79 6.91
C GLU A 52 3.40 -21.38 6.47
N VAL A 53 3.14 -21.32 5.16
CA VAL A 53 1.87 -20.88 4.58
C VAL A 53 0.97 -22.08 4.31
N ARG A 54 -0.29 -21.97 4.72
CA ARG A 54 -1.29 -22.97 4.35
C ARG A 54 -1.76 -22.72 2.91
N VAL A 55 -1.61 -23.71 2.05
CA VAL A 55 -2.03 -23.63 0.65
C VAL A 55 -3.21 -24.54 0.40
N LEU A 56 -4.28 -24.01 -0.16
CA LEU A 56 -5.48 -24.72 -0.61
C LEU A 56 -5.48 -24.74 -2.12
N CYS A 57 -5.43 -25.96 -2.69
CA CYS A 57 -5.49 -26.12 -4.14
C CYS A 57 -6.95 -26.34 -4.56
N GLY A 58 -7.59 -25.29 -5.06
CA GLY A 58 -8.99 -25.34 -5.44
C GLY A 58 -9.51 -24.03 -6.04
N ASP A 59 -10.75 -24.07 -6.49
CA ASP A 59 -11.41 -22.87 -7.04
C ASP A 59 -12.00 -22.03 -5.91
N VAL A 60 -11.71 -20.73 -5.93
CA VAL A 60 -12.23 -19.76 -4.97
C VAL A 60 -13.76 -19.56 -5.06
N THR A 61 -14.39 -20.09 -6.10
CA THR A 61 -15.86 -20.10 -6.26
C THR A 61 -16.50 -21.34 -5.66
N ASP A 62 -15.72 -22.33 -5.20
CA ASP A 62 -16.23 -23.52 -4.52
C ASP A 62 -16.59 -23.20 -3.08
N GLU A 63 -17.90 -23.06 -2.84
CA GLU A 63 -18.46 -22.71 -1.53
C GLU A 63 -18.21 -23.80 -0.49
N ALA A 64 -18.19 -25.06 -0.88
CA ALA A 64 -17.92 -26.17 0.03
C ALA A 64 -16.48 -26.08 0.55
N LEU A 65 -15.51 -25.89 -0.34
CA LEU A 65 -14.10 -25.69 0.02
C LEU A 65 -13.94 -24.48 0.97
N LEU A 66 -14.57 -23.37 0.65
CA LEU A 66 -14.46 -22.15 1.46
C LEU A 66 -15.07 -22.30 2.85
N SER A 67 -16.16 -23.07 2.96
CA SER A 67 -16.87 -23.33 4.22
C SER A 67 -16.07 -24.32 5.09
N GLU A 68 -15.62 -25.43 4.52
CA GLU A 68 -14.83 -26.44 5.24
C GLU A 68 -13.54 -25.87 5.83
N GLU A 69 -12.93 -24.93 5.12
CA GLU A 69 -11.68 -24.29 5.51
C GLU A 69 -11.87 -23.01 6.34
N ASP A 70 -13.12 -22.70 6.73
CA ASP A 70 -13.49 -21.55 7.56
C ASP A 70 -13.00 -20.18 6.99
N ILE A 71 -12.99 -20.07 5.66
CA ILE A 71 -12.50 -18.87 4.97
C ILE A 71 -13.39 -17.66 5.26
N PHE A 72 -14.69 -17.85 5.45
CA PHE A 72 -15.63 -16.76 5.76
C PHE A 72 -15.35 -16.04 7.08
N SER A 73 -14.59 -16.66 8.00
CA SER A 73 -14.19 -16.04 9.27
C SER A 73 -12.89 -15.23 9.21
N CYS A 74 -12.27 -15.11 8.03
CA CYS A 74 -11.03 -14.36 7.86
C CYS A 74 -11.19 -12.88 8.17
N ASP A 75 -10.16 -12.27 8.76
CA ASP A 75 -10.14 -10.83 9.03
C ASP A 75 -9.82 -10.01 7.78
N LEU A 76 -9.00 -10.56 6.87
CA LEU A 76 -8.57 -9.89 5.64
C LEU A 76 -8.56 -10.87 4.48
N LEU A 77 -9.13 -10.45 3.37
CA LEU A 77 -9.04 -11.08 2.06
C LEU A 77 -8.27 -10.19 1.09
N VAL A 78 -7.34 -10.78 0.35
CA VAL A 78 -6.69 -10.13 -0.79
C VAL A 78 -6.96 -10.96 -2.05
N ALA A 79 -7.84 -10.47 -2.92
CA ALA A 79 -8.13 -11.07 -4.22
C ALA A 79 -7.15 -10.55 -5.27
N ALA A 80 -6.17 -11.38 -5.64
CA ALA A 80 -5.02 -11.00 -6.47
C ALA A 80 -4.78 -11.96 -7.64
N SER A 81 -5.83 -12.55 -8.19
CA SER A 81 -5.73 -13.40 -9.39
C SER A 81 -5.45 -12.58 -10.66
N GLY A 82 -5.08 -13.25 -11.74
CA GLY A 82 -4.92 -12.62 -13.05
C GLY A 82 -6.21 -12.17 -13.72
N ASN A 83 -7.36 -12.54 -13.16
CA ASN A 83 -8.68 -12.12 -13.62
C ASN A 83 -9.23 -11.04 -12.67
N TYR A 84 -9.18 -9.80 -13.10
CA TYR A 84 -9.56 -8.63 -12.28
C TYR A 84 -11.06 -8.58 -11.96
N GLU A 85 -11.91 -9.05 -12.87
CA GLU A 85 -13.34 -9.14 -12.69
C GLU A 85 -13.67 -10.18 -11.62
N LEU A 86 -13.02 -11.35 -11.69
CA LEU A 86 -13.15 -12.39 -10.68
C LEU A 86 -12.67 -11.90 -9.31
N ASN A 87 -11.56 -11.16 -9.25
CA ASN A 87 -11.07 -10.58 -7.99
C ASN A 87 -12.14 -9.71 -7.32
N LEU A 88 -12.80 -8.86 -8.12
CA LEU A 88 -13.82 -7.96 -7.63
C LEU A 88 -15.06 -8.72 -7.12
N VAL A 89 -15.55 -9.67 -7.92
CA VAL A 89 -16.71 -10.50 -7.56
C VAL A 89 -16.43 -11.34 -6.32
N THR A 90 -15.27 -11.99 -6.27
CA THR A 90 -14.85 -12.79 -5.12
C THR A 90 -14.74 -11.96 -3.85
N ALA A 91 -14.11 -10.77 -3.93
CA ALA A 91 -13.98 -9.88 -2.79
C ALA A 91 -15.34 -9.40 -2.27
N ALA A 92 -16.26 -9.05 -3.17
CA ALA A 92 -17.62 -8.65 -2.82
C ALA A 92 -18.42 -9.80 -2.19
N TYR A 93 -18.35 -10.99 -2.79
CA TYR A 93 -19.00 -12.17 -2.28
C TYR A 93 -18.53 -12.53 -0.87
N LEU A 94 -17.20 -12.65 -0.67
CA LEU A 94 -16.65 -13.01 0.63
C LEU A 94 -16.88 -11.91 1.69
N LYS A 95 -16.93 -10.64 1.27
CA LYS A 95 -17.36 -9.54 2.15
C LYS A 95 -18.79 -9.74 2.64
N SER A 96 -19.72 -10.09 1.75
CA SER A 96 -21.11 -10.34 2.12
C SER A 96 -21.30 -11.56 3.03
N ARG A 97 -20.33 -12.50 3.00
CA ARG A 97 -20.32 -13.71 3.85
C ARG A 97 -19.66 -13.52 5.20
N GLY A 98 -19.08 -12.36 5.50
CA GLY A 98 -18.58 -12.02 6.83
C GLY A 98 -17.09 -11.69 6.94
N VAL A 99 -16.32 -11.78 5.85
CA VAL A 99 -14.92 -11.33 5.86
C VAL A 99 -14.87 -9.86 6.21
N LYS A 100 -14.05 -9.48 7.22
CA LYS A 100 -14.07 -8.14 7.80
C LYS A 100 -13.52 -7.07 6.87
N LYS A 101 -12.43 -7.38 6.17
CA LYS A 101 -11.79 -6.47 5.20
C LYS A 101 -11.46 -7.19 3.91
N THR A 102 -11.69 -6.52 2.80
CA THR A 102 -11.44 -7.07 1.46
C THR A 102 -10.64 -6.09 0.62
N ILE A 103 -9.63 -6.63 -0.06
CA ILE A 103 -8.81 -5.93 -1.05
C ILE A 103 -8.93 -6.67 -2.37
N ALA A 104 -9.22 -5.96 -3.46
CA ALA A 104 -9.26 -6.54 -4.80
C ALA A 104 -8.28 -5.82 -5.72
N LEU A 105 -7.44 -6.57 -6.43
CA LEU A 105 -6.68 -6.03 -7.55
C LEU A 105 -7.62 -5.85 -8.74
N THR A 106 -7.58 -4.66 -9.35
CA THR A 106 -8.43 -4.28 -10.49
C THR A 106 -7.57 -3.79 -11.67
N ALA A 107 -8.12 -3.82 -12.88
CA ALA A 107 -7.39 -3.37 -14.06
C ALA A 107 -7.20 -1.84 -14.07
N HIS A 108 -8.24 -1.09 -13.71
CA HIS A 108 -8.31 0.36 -13.84
C HIS A 108 -8.86 1.03 -12.58
N SER A 109 -8.52 2.30 -12.37
CA SER A 109 -9.02 3.10 -11.25
C SER A 109 -10.55 3.33 -11.28
N SER A 110 -11.16 3.30 -12.48
CA SER A 110 -12.63 3.38 -12.63
C SER A 110 -13.40 2.27 -11.92
N TYR A 111 -12.78 1.11 -11.71
CA TYR A 111 -13.39 0.02 -10.93
C TYR A 111 -13.48 0.30 -9.42
N GLY A 112 -12.74 1.29 -8.91
CA GLY A 112 -12.77 1.65 -7.50
C GLY A 112 -14.15 2.08 -7.00
N GLU A 113 -14.90 2.80 -7.83
CA GLU A 113 -16.26 3.22 -7.49
C GLU A 113 -17.25 2.04 -7.49
N ILE A 114 -17.10 1.14 -8.48
CA ILE A 114 -17.87 -0.09 -8.57
C ILE A 114 -17.57 -0.99 -7.36
N ALA A 115 -16.30 -1.18 -7.04
CA ALA A 115 -15.85 -1.96 -5.90
C ALA A 115 -16.51 -1.49 -4.59
N ARG A 116 -16.50 -0.18 -4.35
CA ARG A 116 -17.12 0.42 -3.17
C ARG A 116 -18.63 0.18 -3.13
N LYS A 117 -19.33 0.32 -4.26
CA LYS A 117 -20.76 0.03 -4.34
C LYS A 117 -21.08 -1.44 -4.07
N LEU A 118 -20.18 -2.35 -4.41
CA LEU A 118 -20.28 -3.78 -4.13
C LEU A 118 -19.82 -4.15 -2.68
N GLY A 119 -19.41 -3.17 -1.87
CA GLY A 119 -18.98 -3.40 -0.49
C GLY A 119 -17.52 -3.82 -0.33
N VAL A 120 -16.71 -3.82 -1.39
CA VAL A 120 -15.28 -4.08 -1.30
C VAL A 120 -14.58 -2.89 -0.65
N ASP A 121 -13.78 -3.15 0.38
CA ASP A 121 -13.17 -2.07 1.18
C ASP A 121 -12.07 -1.32 0.41
N VAL A 122 -11.24 -2.04 -0.35
CA VAL A 122 -10.12 -1.45 -1.11
C VAL A 122 -10.01 -2.07 -2.50
N ALA A 123 -9.94 -1.24 -3.52
CA ALA A 123 -9.62 -1.65 -4.90
C ALA A 123 -8.27 -1.05 -5.31
N ILE A 124 -7.32 -1.89 -5.72
CA ILE A 124 -5.97 -1.49 -6.12
C ILE A 124 -5.86 -1.59 -7.65
N PRO A 125 -5.76 -0.47 -8.38
CA PRO A 125 -5.66 -0.47 -9.84
C PRO A 125 -4.22 -0.80 -10.27
N MET A 126 -4.00 -2.00 -10.79
CA MET A 126 -2.65 -2.47 -11.18
C MET A 126 -1.97 -1.59 -12.23
N ARG A 127 -2.71 -1.14 -13.25
CA ARG A 127 -2.14 -0.27 -14.29
C ARG A 127 -1.71 1.09 -13.74
N GLY A 128 -2.44 1.64 -12.77
CA GLY A 128 -2.08 2.89 -12.11
C GLY A 128 -0.79 2.78 -11.32
N THR A 129 -0.69 1.78 -10.50
CA THR A 129 0.45 1.52 -9.61
C THR A 129 1.75 1.31 -10.40
N VAL A 130 1.71 0.55 -11.50
CA VAL A 130 2.88 0.35 -12.38
C VAL A 130 3.31 1.66 -13.04
N VAL A 131 2.37 2.45 -13.54
CA VAL A 131 2.67 3.75 -14.15
C VAL A 131 3.30 4.71 -13.14
N ASP A 132 2.78 4.76 -11.93
CA ASP A 132 3.31 5.63 -10.87
C ASP A 132 4.73 5.21 -10.44
N SER A 133 5.00 3.90 -10.35
CA SER A 133 6.34 3.36 -10.08
C SER A 133 7.33 3.70 -11.21
N ILE A 134 6.91 3.59 -12.47
CA ILE A 134 7.76 3.95 -13.62
C ILE A 134 8.00 5.46 -13.65
N ARG A 135 6.97 6.28 -13.40
CA ARG A 135 7.11 7.74 -13.35
C ARG A 135 8.09 8.20 -12.28
N GLY A 136 8.03 7.60 -11.08
CA GLY A 136 9.01 7.88 -10.03
C GLY A 136 10.45 7.63 -10.50
N ARG A 137 10.70 6.49 -11.15
CA ARG A 137 12.02 6.14 -11.69
C ARG A 137 12.46 6.98 -12.90
N LEU A 138 11.52 7.37 -13.77
CA LEU A 138 11.82 8.18 -14.98
C LEU A 138 12.00 9.67 -14.67
N ARG A 139 11.51 10.16 -13.54
CA ARG A 139 11.72 11.55 -13.12
C ARG A 139 13.15 11.83 -12.71
N GLY A 140 13.95 10.79 -12.58
CA GLY A 140 15.38 10.86 -12.30
C GLY A 140 15.70 11.54 -10.98
N GLY A 141 16.98 11.74 -10.74
CA GLY A 141 17.47 12.51 -9.60
C GLY A 141 17.15 11.85 -8.26
N ARG A 142 16.63 12.65 -7.35
CA ARG A 142 16.40 12.27 -5.95
C ARG A 142 14.94 12.00 -5.60
N VAL A 143 14.12 11.69 -6.60
CA VAL A 143 12.72 11.27 -6.41
C VAL A 143 12.69 9.79 -6.10
N GLU A 144 12.14 9.43 -4.94
CA GLU A 144 12.04 8.04 -4.49
C GLU A 144 10.72 7.40 -4.92
N ALA A 145 9.62 8.12 -4.73
CA ALA A 145 8.29 7.64 -5.11
C ALA A 145 7.37 8.77 -5.58
N VAL A 146 6.40 8.40 -6.42
CA VAL A 146 5.29 9.28 -6.83
C VAL A 146 3.99 8.49 -6.73
N HIS A 147 3.03 9.02 -6.00
CA HIS A 147 1.72 8.42 -5.79
C HIS A 147 0.61 9.34 -6.27
N SER A 148 -0.17 8.90 -7.24
CA SER A 148 -1.33 9.67 -7.70
C SER A 148 -2.50 9.51 -6.73
N VAL A 149 -3.12 10.61 -6.35
CA VAL A 149 -4.30 10.66 -5.48
C VAL A 149 -5.43 11.48 -6.11
N CYS A 150 -6.62 11.43 -5.54
CA CYS A 150 -7.79 12.17 -6.04
C CYS A 150 -8.03 11.99 -7.55
N ASN A 151 -8.16 10.74 -8.03
CA ASN A 151 -8.36 10.42 -9.45
C ASN A 151 -7.26 11.01 -10.35
N ARG A 152 -6.02 11.03 -9.89
CA ARG A 152 -4.85 11.59 -10.58
C ARG A 152 -4.88 13.11 -10.77
N GLN A 153 -5.65 13.83 -9.99
CA GLN A 153 -5.61 15.29 -9.98
C GLN A 153 -4.44 15.83 -9.16
N LEU A 154 -4.03 15.07 -8.14
CA LEU A 154 -2.91 15.40 -7.27
C LEU A 154 -1.86 14.28 -7.27
N GLU A 155 -0.63 14.62 -6.99
CA GLU A 155 0.48 13.69 -6.79
C GLU A 155 1.12 13.94 -5.42
N ILE A 156 1.37 12.85 -4.68
CA ILE A 156 2.26 12.86 -3.53
C ILE A 156 3.62 12.43 -4.05
N VAL A 157 4.61 13.26 -3.82
CA VAL A 157 5.99 13.04 -4.27
C VAL A 157 6.87 12.90 -3.04
N GLU A 158 7.64 11.81 -3.00
CA GLU A 158 8.65 11.54 -1.97
C GLU A 158 10.04 11.64 -2.60
N GLY A 159 10.96 12.26 -1.90
CA GLY A 159 12.32 12.39 -2.41
C GLY A 159 13.23 13.20 -1.49
N TYR A 160 14.48 13.33 -1.92
CA TYR A 160 15.52 14.04 -1.19
C TYR A 160 15.76 15.40 -1.82
N ILE A 161 15.94 16.41 -0.95
CA ILE A 161 16.31 17.76 -1.40
C ILE A 161 17.71 17.72 -2.00
N SER A 162 17.83 18.13 -3.25
CA SER A 162 19.14 18.21 -3.91
C SER A 162 20.03 19.26 -3.23
N PRO A 163 21.32 18.97 -2.97
CA PRO A 163 22.26 19.98 -2.47
C PRO A 163 22.39 21.20 -3.39
N LYS A 164 22.10 21.04 -4.69
CA LYS A 164 22.11 22.14 -5.68
C LYS A 164 20.77 22.86 -5.77
N SER A 165 19.79 22.45 -4.97
CA SER A 165 18.45 23.08 -4.99
C SER A 165 18.51 24.49 -4.42
N ARG A 166 17.76 25.40 -5.07
CA ARG A 166 17.61 26.78 -4.61
C ARG A 166 16.80 26.91 -3.30
N VAL A 167 16.20 25.84 -2.81
CA VAL A 167 15.44 25.84 -1.56
C VAL A 167 16.32 25.58 -0.34
N VAL A 168 17.52 25.04 -0.52
CA VAL A 168 18.47 24.75 0.57
C VAL A 168 18.81 26.03 1.34
N GLY A 169 18.79 25.95 2.68
CA GLY A 169 19.04 27.05 3.60
C GLY A 169 17.90 28.05 3.75
N LYS A 170 16.78 27.85 3.07
CA LYS A 170 15.60 28.72 3.19
C LYS A 170 14.58 28.17 4.16
N HIS A 171 13.88 29.07 4.85
CA HIS A 171 12.69 28.70 5.61
C HIS A 171 11.57 28.27 4.66
N LEU A 172 10.81 27.24 5.05
CA LEU A 172 9.70 26.71 4.24
C LEU A 172 8.72 27.82 3.82
N ARG A 173 8.35 28.75 4.72
CA ARG A 173 7.48 29.90 4.42
C ARG A 173 7.96 30.78 3.26
N ASN A 174 9.26 30.84 3.03
CA ASN A 174 9.86 31.64 1.95
C ASN A 174 9.92 30.89 0.61
N VAL A 175 9.61 29.61 0.64
CA VAL A 175 9.63 28.72 -0.54
C VAL A 175 8.20 28.36 -0.95
N MET A 176 7.28 28.37 0.00
CA MET A 176 5.88 28.02 -0.23
C MET A 176 5.21 29.03 -1.16
N ASP A 177 4.54 28.48 -2.17
CA ASP A 177 3.66 29.18 -3.09
C ASP A 177 2.23 28.72 -2.79
N LEU A 178 1.46 29.56 -2.10
CA LEU A 178 0.14 29.19 -1.60
C LEU A 178 -0.77 28.74 -2.74
N GLY A 179 -1.31 27.53 -2.61
CA GLY A 179 -2.20 26.92 -3.60
C GLY A 179 -1.50 26.07 -4.68
N THR A 180 -0.16 26.00 -4.70
CA THR A 180 0.56 25.17 -5.68
C THR A 180 1.02 23.85 -5.10
N PHE A 181 1.48 23.83 -3.86
CA PHE A 181 1.93 22.62 -3.18
C PHE A 181 1.89 22.75 -1.67
N LEU A 182 1.98 21.60 -0.99
CA LEU A 182 2.12 21.52 0.46
C LEU A 182 3.18 20.49 0.81
N VAL A 183 4.09 20.81 1.74
CA VAL A 183 5.01 19.83 2.32
C VAL A 183 4.29 19.16 3.48
N LEU A 184 4.07 17.86 3.35
CA LEU A 184 3.33 17.05 4.33
C LEU A 184 4.25 16.58 5.46
N LEU A 185 5.43 16.07 5.09
CA LEU A 185 6.42 15.54 6.02
C LEU A 185 7.82 16.00 5.63
N TYR A 186 8.64 16.19 6.63
CA TYR A 186 10.05 16.56 6.51
C TYR A 186 10.89 15.70 7.47
N ARG A 187 12.06 15.30 7.02
CA ARG A 187 13.04 14.62 7.85
C ARG A 187 14.42 15.17 7.49
N SER A 188 15.09 15.77 8.46
CA SER A 188 16.50 16.22 8.29
C SER A 188 17.41 15.06 7.91
N ALA A 189 18.49 15.34 7.23
CA ALA A 189 19.50 14.32 6.90
C ALA A 189 20.14 13.68 8.14
N ALA A 190 20.17 14.41 9.27
CA ALA A 190 20.73 13.94 10.53
C ALA A 190 19.74 13.15 11.40
N ASP A 191 18.43 13.27 11.15
CA ASP A 191 17.39 12.66 11.98
C ASP A 191 16.80 11.40 11.35
N ALA A 192 16.36 10.47 12.21
CA ALA A 192 15.64 9.28 11.78
C ALA A 192 14.10 9.46 11.73
N THR A 193 13.59 10.56 12.32
CA THR A 193 12.16 10.76 12.55
C THR A 193 11.57 11.82 11.61
N TYR A 194 10.39 11.55 11.06
CA TYR A 194 9.64 12.54 10.30
C TYR A 194 8.90 13.48 11.24
N GLU A 195 8.85 14.75 10.84
CA GLU A 195 8.01 15.77 11.46
C GLU A 195 7.08 16.43 10.45
N VAL A 196 6.02 17.04 10.92
CA VAL A 196 5.19 17.95 10.11
C VAL A 196 5.89 19.30 10.13
N PRO A 197 6.44 19.76 8.97
CA PRO A 197 7.24 20.97 8.96
C PRO A 197 6.38 22.22 9.21
N ARG A 198 7.00 23.22 9.81
CA ARG A 198 6.40 24.54 10.06
C ARG A 198 6.98 25.56 9.08
N GLY A 199 6.37 26.73 9.04
CA GLY A 199 6.85 27.81 8.16
C GLY A 199 8.29 28.26 8.45
N ASP A 200 8.78 28.05 9.66
CA ASP A 200 10.16 28.35 10.11
C ASP A 200 11.13 27.18 9.96
N THR A 201 10.67 26.01 9.56
CA THR A 201 11.56 24.88 9.25
C THR A 201 12.52 25.25 8.14
N VAL A 202 13.82 25.09 8.40
CA VAL A 202 14.89 25.33 7.41
C VAL A 202 15.05 24.08 6.55
N LEU A 203 15.01 24.26 5.24
CA LEU A 203 15.20 23.15 4.30
C LEU A 203 16.66 22.85 4.11
N GLU A 204 17.08 21.64 4.43
CA GLU A 204 18.47 21.19 4.36
C GLU A 204 18.75 20.37 3.11
N ALA A 205 20.00 20.36 2.67
CA ALA A 205 20.44 19.42 1.65
C ALA A 205 20.32 17.98 2.15
N ASP A 206 19.99 17.05 1.26
CA ASP A 206 19.82 15.63 1.56
C ASP A 206 18.68 15.31 2.56
N ALA A 207 17.92 16.31 3.00
CA ALA A 207 16.72 16.08 3.78
C ALA A 207 15.66 15.38 2.94
N HIS A 208 14.91 14.48 3.56
CA HIS A 208 13.80 13.77 2.91
C HIS A 208 12.50 14.57 3.06
N VAL A 209 11.77 14.72 1.97
CA VAL A 209 10.51 15.45 1.93
C VAL A 209 9.39 14.62 1.30
N VAL A 210 8.19 14.76 1.85
CA VAL A 210 6.95 14.28 1.25
C VAL A 210 6.09 15.50 0.96
N LEU A 211 5.80 15.73 -0.30
CA LEU A 211 5.00 16.88 -0.73
C LEU A 211 3.80 16.46 -1.57
N ILE A 212 2.74 17.25 -1.55
CA ILE A 212 1.58 17.08 -2.41
C ILE A 212 1.48 18.27 -3.37
N THR A 213 1.21 17.99 -4.63
CA THR A 213 1.14 18.99 -5.70
C THR A 213 0.12 18.59 -6.76
N ALA A 214 -0.21 19.51 -7.68
CA ALA A 214 -0.99 19.16 -8.85
C ALA A 214 -0.28 18.10 -9.71
N ALA A 215 -1.05 17.23 -10.32
CA ALA A 215 -0.50 16.17 -11.14
C ALA A 215 0.29 16.73 -12.32
N GLY A 216 1.51 16.23 -12.50
CA GLY A 216 2.39 16.62 -13.61
C GLY A 216 3.21 17.90 -13.37
N ASP A 217 3.22 18.47 -12.17
CA ASP A 217 4.08 19.61 -11.85
C ASP A 217 5.55 19.19 -11.70
N THR A 218 6.20 18.99 -12.84
CA THR A 218 7.62 18.63 -12.90
C THR A 218 8.53 19.76 -12.41
N ARG A 219 8.13 21.04 -12.59
CA ARG A 219 8.95 22.19 -12.20
C ARG A 219 9.15 22.26 -10.68
N LEU A 220 8.09 21.94 -9.93
CA LEU A 220 8.16 21.89 -8.48
C LEU A 220 9.09 20.76 -8.03
N VAL A 221 8.93 19.56 -8.60
CA VAL A 221 9.77 18.40 -8.28
C VAL A 221 11.25 18.70 -8.58
N GLU A 222 11.56 19.27 -9.75
CA GLU A 222 12.92 19.70 -10.11
C GLU A 222 13.47 20.77 -9.16
N ARG A 223 12.60 21.65 -8.65
CA ARG A 223 12.99 22.71 -7.70
C ARG A 223 13.47 22.13 -6.38
N PHE A 224 12.88 21.04 -5.89
CA PHE A 224 13.28 20.38 -4.64
C PHE A 224 14.33 19.30 -4.88
N CYS A 225 14.05 18.37 -5.76
CA CYS A 225 14.87 17.18 -5.97
C CYS A 225 16.01 17.35 -6.99
N GLY A 226 16.00 18.46 -7.73
CA GLY A 226 17.00 18.74 -8.78
C GLY A 226 16.67 18.07 -10.10
N LYS A 227 17.39 18.51 -11.17
CA LYS A 227 17.53 17.79 -12.44
C LYS A 227 18.78 16.92 -12.36
N GLU A 228 18.77 15.75 -13.01
CA GLU A 228 20.01 15.10 -13.40
C GLU A 228 20.84 15.95 -14.35
#